data_7446548b3f5f844184f76729f9fe7b44
#
_entry.id   7446548b3f5f844184f76729f9fe7b44
#
_cell.length_a   1.000
_cell.length_b   1.000
_cell.length_c   1.000
_cell.angle_alpha   90.00
_cell.angle_beta   90.00
_cell.angle_gamma   90.00
#
_symmetry.space_group_name_H-M   'P 1'
#
loop_
_entity.id
_entity.type
_entity.pdbx_description
1 polymer ?
#
loop_
_entity_poly.entity_id
_entity_poly.type
_entity_poly.pdbx_seq_one_letter_code
_entity_poly.pdbx_strand_id
1 'polypeptide(L)'
;MDGHASLAEAPSHMSNLPILYIKPGCPWCDDVVNFLKKKKVAVKHVVVSGNPAAMKEMVDLSGQTKAPTMDWHGEVLADFGVEELVPFLEERNVI
;
A
#
# COMPACT_ATOMS: atom_id res chain seq x y z
N MET A 1 3.18 12.58 31.26
CA MET A 1 3.41 12.45 30.66
C MET A 1 3.28 12.26 29.84
N ASP A 2 3.02 11.90 29.86
CA ASP A 2 3.05 11.65 29.05
C ASP A 2 3.30 11.88 28.23
N GLY A 3 2.95 12.12 28.55
CA GLY A 3 2.95 12.97 27.48
C GLY A 3 3.98 12.77 26.47
N HIS A 4 4.88 12.92 26.65
CA HIS A 4 5.87 12.68 25.74
C HIS A 4 5.59 11.69 24.75
N ALA A 5 4.74 10.92 25.02
CA ALA A 5 4.41 9.82 24.17
C ALA A 5 3.74 10.28 22.88
N SER A 6 2.95 11.33 22.94
CA SER A 6 2.22 11.73 21.75
C SER A 6 3.16 12.20 20.63
N LEU A 7 4.22 12.84 20.97
CA LEU A 7 5.15 13.28 19.95
C LEU A 7 5.88 12.12 19.30
N ALA A 8 6.21 11.14 20.08
CA ALA A 8 6.87 9.97 19.54
C ALA A 8 5.93 9.16 18.66
N GLU A 9 4.67 9.17 19.00
CA GLU A 9 3.71 8.37 18.26
C GLU A 9 3.44 8.90 16.86
N ALA A 10 3.49 10.20 16.66
CA ALA A 10 3.19 10.75 15.36
C ALA A 10 4.09 10.19 14.27
N PRO A 11 5.40 10.17 14.39
CA PRO A 11 6.23 9.55 13.39
C PRO A 11 5.98 8.07 13.23
N SER A 12 5.69 7.39 14.33
CA SER A 12 5.40 5.96 14.27
C SER A 12 4.15 5.68 13.46
N HIS A 13 3.12 6.51 13.60
CA HIS A 13 1.92 6.36 12.81
C HIS A 13 2.22 6.47 11.33
N MET A 14 3.05 7.41 10.93
CA MET A 14 3.37 7.57 9.52
C MET A 14 4.16 6.39 8.99
N SER A 15 5.02 5.79 9.80
CA SER A 15 5.79 4.65 9.36
C SER A 15 4.95 3.36 9.30
N ASN A 16 3.75 3.39 9.89
CA ASN A 16 2.86 2.22 9.89
C ASN A 16 1.83 2.24 8.80
N LEU A 17 2.00 3.10 7.80
CA LEU A 17 1.08 3.11 6.66
C LEU A 17 1.22 1.82 5.84
N PRO A 18 0.11 1.33 5.28
CA PRO A 18 0.20 0.25 4.31
C PRO A 18 1.06 0.67 3.13
N ILE A 19 1.69 -0.27 2.48
CA ILE A 19 2.59 0.01 1.37
C ILE A 19 1.96 -0.47 0.07
N LEU A 20 1.95 0.43 -0.92
CA LEU A 20 1.43 0.11 -2.25
C LEU A 20 2.59 0.14 -3.24
N TYR A 21 2.93 -1.03 -3.80
CA TYR A 21 3.98 -1.15 -4.80
C TYR A 21 3.38 -0.94 -6.19
N ILE A 22 3.92 -0.01 -6.94
CA ILE A 22 3.37 0.40 -8.22
C ILE A 22 4.46 0.48 -9.30
N LYS A 23 4.01 0.52 -10.56
CA LYS A 23 4.86 0.75 -11.73
C LYS A 23 4.28 1.91 -12.53
N PRO A 24 5.11 2.81 -13.08
CA PRO A 24 4.62 3.86 -13.96
C PRO A 24 3.98 3.28 -15.22
N GLY A 25 2.94 3.93 -15.72
CA GLY A 25 2.30 3.49 -16.95
C GLY A 25 1.41 2.28 -16.83
N CYS A 26 1.14 1.84 -15.62
CA CYS A 26 0.26 0.71 -15.36
C CYS A 26 -1.16 1.22 -15.12
N PRO A 27 -2.14 0.91 -16.01
CA PRO A 27 -3.50 1.42 -15.82
C PRO A 27 -4.13 0.98 -14.51
N TRP A 28 -3.93 -0.26 -14.10
CA TRP A 28 -4.48 -0.75 -12.83
C TRP A 28 -3.86 -0.04 -11.64
N CYS A 29 -2.57 0.27 -11.72
CA CYS A 29 -1.91 1.04 -10.66
C CYS A 29 -2.54 2.43 -10.54
N ASP A 30 -2.78 3.08 -11.68
CA ASP A 30 -3.39 4.42 -11.68
C ASP A 30 -4.80 4.37 -11.11
N ASP A 31 -5.59 3.38 -11.50
CA ASP A 31 -6.96 3.24 -10.99
C ASP A 31 -6.96 3.04 -9.50
N VAL A 32 -6.08 2.19 -8.98
CA VAL A 32 -5.98 1.91 -7.55
C VAL A 32 -5.55 3.15 -6.79
N VAL A 33 -4.54 3.86 -7.29
CA VAL A 33 -4.06 5.09 -6.65
C VAL A 33 -5.17 6.12 -6.58
N ASN A 34 -5.88 6.32 -7.69
CA ASN A 34 -6.97 7.30 -7.74
C ASN A 34 -8.11 6.92 -6.80
N PHE A 35 -8.45 5.64 -6.75
CA PHE A 35 -9.49 5.15 -5.84
C PHE A 35 -9.14 5.41 -4.38
N LEU A 36 -7.90 5.10 -3.99
CA LEU A 36 -7.45 5.30 -2.62
C LEU A 36 -7.47 6.78 -2.25
N LYS A 37 -7.06 7.66 -3.18
CA LYS A 37 -7.13 9.10 -2.96
C LYS A 37 -8.56 9.55 -2.77
N LYS A 38 -9.46 9.08 -3.62
CA LYS A 38 -10.86 9.45 -3.57
C LYS A 38 -11.49 9.05 -2.24
N LYS A 39 -11.11 7.88 -1.72
CA LYS A 39 -11.63 7.39 -0.45
C LYS A 39 -10.82 7.86 0.74
N LYS A 40 -9.79 8.67 0.50
CA LYS A 40 -8.93 9.24 1.55
C LYS A 40 -8.26 8.16 2.39
N VAL A 41 -7.84 7.08 1.74
CA VAL A 41 -7.10 6.00 2.37
C VAL A 41 -5.62 6.26 2.16
N ALA A 42 -4.89 6.48 3.25
CA ALA A 42 -3.47 6.81 3.18
C ALA A 42 -2.63 5.55 3.03
N VAL A 43 -1.74 5.55 2.04
CA VAL A 43 -0.80 4.47 1.83
C VAL A 43 0.55 5.06 1.42
N LYS A 44 1.61 4.31 1.65
CA LYS A 44 2.93 4.69 1.18
C LYS A 44 3.14 4.11 -0.21
N HIS A 45 3.43 4.98 -1.18
CA HIS A 45 3.66 4.56 -2.57
C HIS A 45 5.11 4.19 -2.77
N VAL A 46 5.36 3.03 -3.35
CA VAL A 46 6.73 2.58 -3.67
C VAL A 46 6.77 2.16 -5.13
N VAL A 47 7.57 2.88 -5.92
CA VAL A 47 7.75 2.55 -7.34
C VAL A 47 8.83 1.48 -7.44
N VAL A 48 8.49 0.34 -8.07
CA VAL A 48 9.42 -0.78 -8.16
C VAL A 48 10.22 -0.78 -9.46
N SER A 49 9.77 -0.06 -10.49
CA SER A 49 10.50 0.04 -11.74
C SER A 49 11.80 0.78 -11.53
N GLY A 50 12.90 0.20 -12.00
CA GLY A 50 14.21 0.82 -11.81
C GLY A 50 14.70 0.82 -10.38
N ASN A 51 14.04 0.06 -9.50
CA ASN A 51 14.40 -0.02 -8.10
C ASN A 51 14.47 -1.48 -7.67
N PRO A 52 15.63 -2.14 -7.86
CA PRO A 52 15.75 -3.58 -7.57
C PRO A 52 15.44 -3.93 -6.11
N ALA A 53 15.79 -3.07 -5.16
CA ALA A 53 15.52 -3.34 -3.75
C ALA A 53 14.03 -3.38 -3.48
N ALA A 54 13.28 -2.42 -4.02
CA ALA A 54 11.82 -2.38 -3.85
C ALA A 54 11.16 -3.54 -4.57
N MET A 55 11.64 -3.89 -5.75
CA MET A 55 11.12 -5.05 -6.49
C MET A 55 11.32 -6.32 -5.68
N LYS A 56 12.50 -6.48 -5.08
CA LYS A 56 12.77 -7.65 -4.25
C LYS A 56 11.82 -7.73 -3.06
N GLU A 57 11.55 -6.59 -2.41
CA GLU A 57 10.59 -6.56 -1.31
C GLU A 57 9.22 -7.04 -1.76
N MET A 58 8.76 -6.53 -2.89
CA MET A 58 7.45 -6.91 -3.41
C MET A 58 7.39 -8.40 -3.73
N VAL A 59 8.45 -8.93 -4.36
CA VAL A 59 8.51 -10.35 -4.69
C VAL A 59 8.56 -11.22 -3.43
N ASP A 60 9.35 -10.80 -2.44
CA ASP A 60 9.45 -11.56 -1.18
C ASP A 60 8.10 -11.62 -0.47
N LEU A 61 7.31 -10.53 -0.53
CA LEU A 61 6.00 -10.47 0.11
C LEU A 61 4.94 -11.26 -0.66
N SER A 62 4.95 -11.17 -1.98
CA SER A 62 3.84 -11.64 -2.81
C SER A 62 4.13 -12.89 -3.63
N GLY A 63 5.40 -13.22 -3.78
CA GLY A 63 5.81 -14.37 -4.60
C GLY A 63 5.67 -14.15 -6.08
N GLN A 64 5.50 -12.89 -6.53
CA GLN A 64 5.32 -12.58 -7.95
C GLN A 64 5.81 -11.15 -8.24
N THR A 65 5.87 -10.78 -9.53
CA THR A 65 6.48 -9.52 -9.96
C THR A 65 5.50 -8.48 -10.48
N LYS A 66 4.21 -8.74 -10.39
CA LYS A 66 3.20 -7.86 -10.98
C LYS A 66 2.75 -6.79 -9.99
N ALA A 67 2.41 -5.63 -10.52
CA ALA A 67 1.88 -4.50 -9.76
C ALA A 67 0.45 -4.23 -10.24
N PRO A 68 -0.41 -3.60 -9.43
CA PRO A 68 -0.11 -3.17 -8.08
C PRO A 68 -0.09 -4.33 -7.09
N THR A 69 0.70 -4.17 -6.04
CA THR A 69 0.76 -5.12 -4.93
C THR A 69 0.71 -4.29 -3.65
N MET A 70 -0.10 -4.71 -2.70
CA MET A 70 -0.26 -3.97 -1.45
C MET A 70 0.12 -4.84 -0.27
N ASP A 71 0.88 -4.24 0.65
CA ASP A 71 1.16 -4.83 1.96
C ASP A 71 0.33 -4.07 2.98
N TRP A 72 -0.79 -4.66 3.38
CA TRP A 72 -1.69 -4.07 4.35
C TRP A 72 -1.38 -4.68 5.72
N HIS A 73 -0.36 -4.09 6.37
CA HIS A 73 0.06 -4.52 7.72
C HIS A 73 0.29 -6.03 7.79
N GLY A 74 0.99 -6.57 6.80
CA GLY A 74 1.31 -7.98 6.74
C GLY A 74 0.38 -8.81 5.88
N GLU A 75 -0.79 -8.29 5.52
CA GLU A 75 -1.70 -8.95 4.61
C GLU A 75 -1.42 -8.47 3.19
N VAL A 76 -1.18 -9.40 2.28
CA VAL A 76 -0.74 -9.05 0.93
C VAL A 76 -1.86 -9.26 -0.07
N LEU A 77 -2.12 -8.21 -0.85
CA LEU A 77 -3.02 -8.28 -2.01
C LEU A 77 -2.17 -8.02 -3.24
N ALA A 78 -2.08 -9.01 -4.12
CA ALA A 78 -1.15 -8.96 -5.25
C ALA A 78 -1.88 -9.01 -6.58
N ASP A 79 -1.36 -8.27 -7.57
CA ASP A 79 -1.87 -8.30 -8.94
C ASP A 79 -3.38 -8.04 -8.96
N PHE A 80 -3.77 -6.89 -8.40
CA PHE A 80 -5.18 -6.58 -8.18
C PHE A 80 -5.60 -5.30 -8.88
N GLY A 81 -6.91 -5.12 -9.02
CA GLY A 81 -7.50 -3.87 -9.47
C GLY A 81 -8.49 -3.36 -8.42
N VAL A 82 -9.24 -2.32 -8.79
CA VAL A 82 -10.23 -1.73 -7.87
C VAL A 82 -11.29 -2.76 -7.48
N GLU A 83 -11.64 -3.67 -8.38
CA GLU A 83 -12.65 -4.69 -8.10
C GLU A 83 -12.29 -5.59 -6.94
N GLU A 84 -11.01 -5.92 -6.82
CA GLU A 84 -10.53 -6.74 -5.71
C GLU A 84 -10.27 -5.88 -4.47
N LEU A 85 -9.88 -4.64 -4.68
CA LEU A 85 -9.55 -3.73 -3.59
C LEU A 85 -10.76 -3.36 -2.75
N VAL A 86 -11.91 -3.13 -3.39
CA VAL A 86 -13.12 -2.71 -2.68
C VAL A 86 -13.53 -3.69 -1.60
N PRO A 87 -13.75 -4.99 -1.92
CA PRO A 87 -14.12 -5.93 -0.86
C PRO A 87 -13.02 -6.12 0.18
N PHE A 88 -11.76 -6.01 -0.21
CA PHE A 88 -10.64 -6.10 0.71
C PHE A 88 -10.73 -5.01 1.78
N LEU A 89 -10.99 -3.76 1.36
CA LEU A 89 -11.09 -2.64 2.29
C LEU A 89 -12.39 -2.67 3.08
N GLU A 90 -13.48 -3.14 2.46
CA GLU A 90 -14.76 -3.26 3.17
C GLU A 90 -14.69 -4.25 4.31
N GLU A 91 -14.04 -5.39 4.10
CA GLU A 91 -13.87 -6.40 5.15
C GLU A 91 -13.13 -5.87 6.35
N ARG A 92 -12.28 -4.86 6.12
CA ARG A 92 -11.45 -4.28 7.18
C ARG A 92 -12.02 -3.00 7.72
N ASN A 93 -13.25 -2.66 7.30
CA ASN A 93 -13.96 -1.45 7.75
C ASN A 93 -13.18 -0.18 7.44
N VAL A 94 -12.44 -0.16 6.33
CA VAL A 94 -11.71 1.01 5.88
C VAL A 94 -12.62 1.93 5.07
N ILE A 95 -13.52 1.34 4.32
CA ILE A 95 -14.48 2.10 3.51
C ILE A 95 -15.89 1.58 3.71
#